data_3c32f77ab586b781ba6be5b0bd2e5a65
#
_entry.id   3c32f77ab586b781ba6be5b0bd2e5a65
#
_cell.length_a   1.000
_cell.length_b   1.000
_cell.length_c   1.000
_cell.angle_alpha   90.00
_cell.angle_beta   90.00
_cell.angle_gamma   90.00
#
_symmetry.space_group_name_H-M   'P 1'
#
loop_
_entity.id
_entity.type
_entity.pdbx_description
1 polymer ?
#
loop_
_entity_poly.entity_id
_entity_poly.type
_entity_poly.pdbx_seq_one_letter_code
_entity_poly.pdbx_strand_id
1 'polypeptide(L)'
;MRLKPIALATSLLTPLVLVAPGVSGSEKHEHEHEHRQYGAHVHGIAALNLALEGEEVHVEFDSPAANIVGFEHAPSSEADHAALDKAVAALKNGDQLFHFNKEAGCRMEKAMVTSALLEEEHDSHDDKHSDDHDKDHEEKGEHDHEKHEHEAHGHEEQEGETHSDIEAVYHFECDQPAKLTQLTVELFEAFPATEELNVQYVIESKQGAKELTAKDQVAKF
;
A
#
# COMPACT_ATOMS: atom_id res chain seq x y z
N MET A 1 54.74 3.94 -48.17
CA MET A 1 55.36 4.39 -46.92
C MET A 1 55.36 5.90 -46.86
N ARG A 2 54.44 6.50 -46.11
CA ARG A 2 54.55 7.91 -45.70
C ARG A 2 53.75 8.03 -44.37
N LEU A 3 54.46 8.15 -43.25
CA LEU A 3 53.94 8.47 -41.95
C LEU A 3 53.57 9.96 -41.88
N LYS A 4 52.41 10.29 -41.35
CA LYS A 4 52.03 11.67 -40.99
C LYS A 4 52.15 11.81 -39.47
N PRO A 5 52.71 12.92 -38.96
CA PRO A 5 52.80 13.16 -37.53
C PRO A 5 51.46 13.66 -36.96
N ILE A 6 51.09 13.13 -35.77
CA ILE A 6 49.97 13.58 -34.98
C ILE A 6 50.48 14.66 -34.02
N ALA A 7 49.90 15.86 -34.10
CA ALA A 7 50.16 16.96 -33.18
C ALA A 7 49.33 16.78 -31.89
N LEU A 8 50.01 16.68 -30.75
CA LEU A 8 49.41 16.75 -29.43
C LEU A 8 49.16 18.23 -29.07
N ALA A 9 47.90 18.57 -28.85
CA ALA A 9 47.52 19.85 -28.24
C ALA A 9 47.22 19.61 -26.75
N THR A 10 48.14 20.08 -25.89
CA THR A 10 47.92 20.11 -24.43
C THR A 10 47.12 21.34 -24.05
N SER A 11 45.88 21.15 -23.60
CA SER A 11 45.03 22.20 -23.03
C SER A 11 45.20 22.20 -21.50
N LEU A 12 45.77 23.25 -20.94
CA LEU A 12 45.83 23.53 -19.52
C LEU A 12 44.45 24.03 -19.06
N LEU A 13 43.73 23.24 -18.25
CA LEU A 13 42.59 23.70 -17.48
C LEU A 13 43.03 24.10 -16.07
N THR A 14 42.90 25.38 -15.75
CA THR A 14 43.01 25.89 -14.38
C THR A 14 41.78 25.62 -13.58
N PRO A 15 41.85 25.08 -12.33
CA PRO A 15 40.67 24.92 -11.49
C PRO A 15 40.30 26.24 -10.80
N LEU A 16 39.08 26.71 -11.02
CA LEU A 16 38.48 27.80 -10.28
C LEU A 16 37.87 27.22 -8.99
N VAL A 17 38.49 27.49 -7.85
CA VAL A 17 37.96 27.13 -6.52
C VAL A 17 36.89 28.14 -6.13
N LEU A 18 35.61 27.71 -6.12
CA LEU A 18 34.51 28.48 -5.57
C LEU A 18 34.30 28.03 -4.10
N VAL A 19 34.63 28.92 -3.17
CA VAL A 19 34.31 28.76 -1.74
C VAL A 19 32.87 29.22 -1.52
N ALA A 20 31.97 28.31 -1.20
CA ALA A 20 30.60 28.60 -0.76
C ALA A 20 30.54 28.61 0.78
N PRO A 21 29.86 29.60 1.40
CA PRO A 21 29.65 29.61 2.86
C PRO A 21 28.68 28.54 3.29
N GLY A 22 29.02 27.79 4.34
CA GLY A 22 28.19 26.76 4.95
C GLY A 22 26.90 27.32 5.52
N VAL A 23 25.77 26.82 5.06
CA VAL A 23 24.47 26.96 5.70
C VAL A 23 24.24 25.67 6.49
N SER A 24 24.29 25.80 7.83
CA SER A 24 23.91 24.76 8.76
C SER A 24 22.37 24.75 8.81
N GLY A 25 21.74 23.93 7.97
CA GLY A 25 20.31 23.64 7.99
C GLY A 25 20.08 22.39 8.82
N SER A 26 19.36 22.55 9.95
CA SER A 26 18.82 21.44 10.73
C SER A 26 17.77 20.71 9.88
N GLU A 27 18.10 19.53 9.35
CA GLU A 27 17.14 18.69 8.66
C GLU A 27 16.19 18.06 9.68
N LYS A 28 14.99 18.64 9.77
CA LYS A 28 13.82 17.91 10.28
C LYS A 28 13.50 16.86 9.23
N HIS A 29 13.69 15.59 9.58
CA HIS A 29 13.08 14.49 8.85
C HIS A 29 11.57 14.55 9.09
N GLU A 30 10.87 15.22 8.21
CA GLU A 30 9.45 15.02 8.02
C GLU A 30 9.34 13.74 7.17
N HIS A 31 8.85 12.68 7.79
CA HIS A 31 8.41 11.51 7.04
C HIS A 31 7.13 11.94 6.29
N GLU A 32 7.31 12.45 5.08
CA GLU A 32 6.20 12.55 4.13
C GLU A 32 5.84 11.11 3.75
N HIS A 33 4.76 10.62 4.34
CA HIS A 33 4.04 9.50 3.76
C HIS A 33 3.46 10.01 2.45
N GLU A 34 4.14 9.71 1.33
CA GLU A 34 3.54 9.88 0.01
C GLU A 34 2.30 9.00 -0.06
N HIS A 35 1.14 9.58 0.23
CA HIS A 35 -0.12 9.00 -0.18
C HIS A 35 -0.12 8.98 -1.70
N ARG A 36 0.17 7.84 -2.29
CA ARG A 36 -0.08 7.61 -3.71
C ARG A 36 -1.59 7.75 -3.89
N GLN A 37 -2.03 8.88 -4.42
CA GLN A 37 -3.40 9.02 -4.90
C GLN A 37 -3.51 8.13 -6.13
N TYR A 38 -3.91 6.88 -5.92
CA TYR A 38 -4.46 6.06 -6.99
C TYR A 38 -5.73 6.78 -7.48
N GLY A 39 -5.93 6.79 -8.82
CA GLY A 39 -7.09 7.44 -9.42
C GLY A 39 -8.39 6.92 -8.83
N ALA A 40 -9.49 7.62 -9.10
CA ALA A 40 -10.80 7.29 -8.57
C ALA A 40 -11.05 5.77 -8.58
N HIS A 41 -11.32 5.21 -7.38
CA HIS A 41 -11.61 3.80 -7.19
C HIS A 41 -12.88 3.42 -7.97
N VAL A 42 -12.80 2.35 -8.72
CA VAL A 42 -13.93 1.80 -9.46
C VAL A 42 -14.25 0.43 -8.90
N HIS A 43 -15.41 0.28 -8.31
CA HIS A 43 -15.87 -1.02 -7.80
C HIS A 43 -15.87 -2.04 -8.94
N GLY A 44 -15.45 -3.26 -8.64
CA GLY A 44 -15.28 -4.33 -9.61
C GLY A 44 -13.89 -4.36 -10.27
N ILE A 45 -13.09 -3.28 -10.18
CA ILE A 45 -11.76 -3.22 -10.77
C ILE A 45 -10.69 -3.26 -9.68
N ALA A 46 -9.63 -4.06 -9.91
CA ALA A 46 -8.44 -4.12 -9.07
C ALA A 46 -7.16 -3.99 -9.91
N ALA A 47 -6.05 -3.69 -9.28
CA ALA A 47 -4.74 -3.59 -9.91
C ALA A 47 -3.77 -4.66 -9.39
N LEU A 48 -2.88 -5.12 -10.26
CA LEU A 48 -1.80 -6.05 -9.95
C LEU A 48 -0.52 -5.60 -10.63
N ASN A 49 0.50 -5.24 -9.85
CA ASN A 49 1.82 -4.93 -10.34
C ASN A 49 2.76 -6.11 -10.07
N LEU A 50 3.55 -6.52 -11.06
CA LEU A 50 4.47 -7.62 -10.96
C LEU A 50 5.84 -7.21 -11.47
N ALA A 51 6.89 -7.44 -10.67
CA ALA A 51 8.27 -7.19 -11.04
C ALA A 51 9.14 -8.42 -10.72
N LEU A 52 9.99 -8.83 -11.69
CA LEU A 52 11.04 -9.83 -11.46
C LEU A 52 12.38 -9.11 -11.34
N GLU A 53 13.02 -9.25 -10.18
CA GLU A 53 14.34 -8.73 -9.88
C GLU A 53 15.28 -9.85 -9.42
N GLY A 54 16.19 -10.28 -10.29
CA GLY A 54 17.05 -11.41 -10.01
C GLY A 54 16.26 -12.74 -9.92
N GLU A 55 16.18 -13.33 -8.72
CA GLU A 55 15.43 -14.54 -8.44
C GLU A 55 14.09 -14.25 -7.74
N GLU A 56 13.83 -12.97 -7.37
CA GLU A 56 12.65 -12.56 -6.63
C GLU A 56 11.57 -11.99 -7.55
N VAL A 57 10.33 -12.43 -7.35
CA VAL A 57 9.13 -11.84 -7.94
C VAL A 57 8.38 -11.09 -6.86
N HIS A 58 8.23 -9.78 -7.06
CA HIS A 58 7.40 -8.92 -6.26
C HIS A 58 6.03 -8.78 -6.92
N VAL A 59 4.97 -8.99 -6.14
CA VAL A 59 3.59 -8.80 -6.59
C VAL A 59 2.91 -7.83 -5.63
N GLU A 60 2.37 -6.75 -6.16
CA GLU A 60 1.56 -5.77 -5.43
C GLU A 60 0.14 -5.84 -5.96
N PHE A 61 -0.79 -6.16 -5.09
CA PHE A 61 -2.23 -6.18 -5.36
C PHE A 61 -2.89 -5.01 -4.64
N ASP A 62 -3.75 -4.29 -5.33
CA ASP A 62 -4.49 -3.15 -4.82
C ASP A 62 -5.95 -3.24 -5.27
N SER A 63 -6.89 -3.06 -4.35
CA SER A 63 -8.32 -3.17 -4.63
C SER A 63 -9.15 -2.35 -3.67
N PRO A 64 -10.24 -1.69 -4.14
CA PRO A 64 -11.29 -1.21 -3.26
C PRO A 64 -11.74 -2.30 -2.29
N ALA A 65 -11.89 -1.96 -1.01
CA ALA A 65 -12.31 -2.92 0.02
C ALA A 65 -13.67 -3.55 -0.31
N ALA A 66 -14.56 -2.81 -0.98
CA ALA A 66 -15.85 -3.32 -1.44
C ALA A 66 -15.73 -4.57 -2.32
N ASN A 67 -14.67 -4.70 -3.13
CA ASN A 67 -14.44 -5.89 -3.97
C ASN A 67 -14.05 -7.11 -3.14
N ILE A 68 -13.46 -6.91 -1.98
CA ILE A 68 -12.82 -7.94 -1.15
C ILE A 68 -13.71 -8.35 0.01
N VAL A 69 -14.23 -7.37 0.77
CA VAL A 69 -15.05 -7.59 1.98
C VAL A 69 -16.52 -7.18 1.80
N GLY A 70 -16.86 -6.44 0.73
CA GLY A 70 -18.21 -5.99 0.42
C GLY A 70 -18.61 -4.65 1.05
N PHE A 71 -17.68 -3.96 1.73
CA PHE A 71 -17.89 -2.65 2.35
C PHE A 71 -16.58 -1.85 2.38
N GLU A 72 -16.69 -0.53 2.64
CA GLU A 72 -15.54 0.41 2.72
C GLU A 72 -15.52 1.22 4.01
N HIS A 73 -16.56 1.07 4.86
CA HIS A 73 -16.61 1.70 6.16
C HIS A 73 -15.84 0.88 7.20
N ALA A 74 -15.49 1.50 8.32
CA ALA A 74 -14.90 0.81 9.46
C ALA A 74 -15.77 -0.37 9.92
N PRO A 75 -15.19 -1.56 10.21
CA PRO A 75 -15.95 -2.71 10.70
C PRO A 75 -16.76 -2.35 11.95
N SER A 76 -18.07 -2.55 11.93
CA SER A 76 -18.96 -2.14 13.03
C SER A 76 -19.77 -3.28 13.62
N SER A 77 -19.78 -4.45 12.98
CA SER A 77 -20.49 -5.65 13.42
C SER A 77 -19.57 -6.86 13.48
N GLU A 78 -19.97 -7.89 14.25
CA GLU A 78 -19.25 -9.18 14.25
C GLU A 78 -19.16 -9.80 12.84
N ALA A 79 -20.13 -9.52 11.99
CA ALA A 79 -20.14 -10.00 10.61
C ALA A 79 -19.10 -9.29 9.76
N ASP A 80 -18.89 -7.97 9.94
CA ASP A 80 -17.89 -7.19 9.23
C ASP A 80 -16.48 -7.64 9.64
N HIS A 81 -16.21 -7.78 10.95
CA HIS A 81 -14.94 -8.30 11.46
C HIS A 81 -14.67 -9.71 10.91
N ALA A 82 -15.64 -10.61 10.93
CA ALA A 82 -15.46 -11.96 10.39
C ALA A 82 -15.21 -11.97 8.87
N ALA A 83 -15.82 -11.05 8.12
CA ALA A 83 -15.57 -10.90 6.68
C ALA A 83 -14.14 -10.39 6.41
N LEU A 84 -13.69 -9.39 7.18
CA LEU A 84 -12.35 -8.83 7.10
C LEU A 84 -11.29 -9.89 7.45
N ASP A 85 -11.45 -10.61 8.57
CA ASP A 85 -10.54 -11.68 8.98
C ASP A 85 -10.40 -12.76 7.91
N LYS A 86 -11.55 -13.19 7.35
CA LYS A 86 -11.57 -14.18 6.26
C LYS A 86 -10.83 -13.68 5.03
N ALA A 87 -11.05 -12.42 4.64
CA ALA A 87 -10.41 -11.82 3.49
C ALA A 87 -8.90 -11.71 3.67
N VAL A 88 -8.45 -11.23 4.85
CA VAL A 88 -7.03 -11.13 5.20
C VAL A 88 -6.37 -12.51 5.20
N ALA A 89 -7.04 -13.53 5.76
CA ALA A 89 -6.53 -14.90 5.74
C ALA A 89 -6.38 -15.45 4.31
N ALA A 90 -7.34 -15.16 3.42
CA ALA A 90 -7.28 -15.55 2.02
C ALA A 90 -6.14 -14.81 1.29
N LEU A 91 -6.02 -13.49 1.47
CA LEU A 91 -4.96 -12.69 0.87
C LEU A 91 -3.56 -13.10 1.37
N LYS A 92 -3.40 -13.48 2.63
CA LYS A 92 -2.11 -14.00 3.14
C LYS A 92 -1.69 -15.32 2.50
N ASN A 93 -2.57 -15.99 1.78
CA ASN A 93 -2.33 -17.28 1.14
C ASN A 93 -1.96 -17.14 -0.35
N GLY A 94 -0.93 -16.34 -0.64
CA GLY A 94 -0.54 -15.98 -2.00
C GLY A 94 -0.28 -17.16 -2.93
N ASP A 95 0.22 -18.30 -2.42
CA ASP A 95 0.39 -19.54 -3.21
C ASP A 95 -0.93 -20.10 -3.76
N GLN A 96 -2.07 -19.75 -3.17
CA GLN A 96 -3.38 -20.15 -3.67
C GLN A 96 -3.98 -19.12 -4.64
N LEU A 97 -3.48 -17.89 -4.62
CA LEU A 97 -3.99 -16.80 -5.44
C LEU A 97 -3.18 -16.61 -6.73
N PHE A 98 -1.87 -16.93 -6.68
CA PHE A 98 -0.93 -16.64 -7.75
C PHE A 98 -0.12 -17.90 -8.11
N HIS A 99 -0.39 -18.47 -9.29
CA HIS A 99 0.28 -19.66 -9.76
C HIS A 99 1.20 -19.33 -10.93
N PHE A 100 2.49 -19.30 -10.68
CA PHE A 100 3.51 -19.22 -11.73
C PHE A 100 3.66 -20.55 -12.46
N ASN A 101 4.14 -20.53 -13.70
CA ASN A 101 4.42 -21.76 -14.42
C ASN A 101 5.49 -22.58 -13.68
N LYS A 102 5.29 -23.90 -13.64
CA LYS A 102 6.08 -24.83 -12.80
C LYS A 102 7.57 -24.84 -13.11
N GLU A 103 7.94 -24.53 -14.36
CA GLU A 103 9.32 -24.50 -14.81
C GLU A 103 10.14 -23.38 -14.15
N ALA A 104 9.49 -22.33 -13.69
CA ALA A 104 10.14 -21.24 -12.95
C ALA A 104 10.46 -21.65 -11.51
N GLY A 105 9.66 -22.54 -10.90
CA GLY A 105 9.88 -23.06 -9.55
C GLY A 105 9.73 -21.98 -8.47
N CYS A 106 8.76 -21.07 -8.64
CA CYS A 106 8.52 -19.98 -7.68
C CYS A 106 7.77 -20.49 -6.45
N ARG A 107 8.16 -19.99 -5.27
CA ARG A 107 7.54 -20.26 -3.97
C ARG A 107 7.34 -18.93 -3.23
N MET A 108 6.22 -18.81 -2.57
CA MET A 108 5.97 -17.64 -1.74
C MET A 108 6.84 -17.66 -0.47
N GLU A 109 7.55 -16.56 -0.22
CA GLU A 109 8.37 -16.38 0.98
C GLU A 109 7.66 -15.48 2.00
N LYS A 110 6.90 -14.49 1.51
CA LYS A 110 6.26 -13.50 2.38
C LYS A 110 4.99 -12.96 1.73
N ALA A 111 3.97 -12.73 2.57
CA ALA A 111 2.79 -11.93 2.25
C ALA A 111 2.55 -10.90 3.34
N MET A 112 2.16 -9.68 2.95
CA MET A 112 1.76 -8.61 3.84
C MET A 112 0.46 -8.00 3.32
N VAL A 113 -0.50 -7.78 4.21
CA VAL A 113 -1.80 -7.17 3.88
C VAL A 113 -1.96 -5.93 4.73
N THR A 114 -2.33 -4.82 4.12
CA THR A 114 -2.56 -3.52 4.75
C THR A 114 -3.89 -2.93 4.29
N SER A 115 -4.56 -2.23 5.19
CA SER A 115 -5.78 -1.47 4.93
C SER A 115 -6.06 -0.55 6.11
N ALA A 116 -6.69 0.59 5.87
CA ALA A 116 -7.22 1.44 6.95
C ALA A 116 -8.27 0.69 7.80
N LEU A 117 -8.97 -0.29 7.23
CA LEU A 117 -9.94 -1.12 7.95
C LEU A 117 -9.31 -2.01 9.03
N LEU A 118 -8.00 -2.23 9.01
CA LEU A 118 -7.25 -3.05 9.97
C LEU A 118 -6.66 -2.23 11.13
N GLU A 119 -6.57 -0.91 11.01
CA GLU A 119 -5.90 -0.06 12.00
C GLU A 119 -6.77 0.22 13.23
N GLU A 120 -8.09 0.12 13.11
CA GLU A 120 -9.02 0.45 14.20
C GLU A 120 -9.12 -0.64 15.29
N GLU A 121 -8.56 -1.84 15.08
CA GLU A 121 -8.59 -2.92 16.07
C GLU A 121 -7.60 -2.72 17.24
N HIS A 122 -6.65 -1.77 17.13
CA HIS A 122 -5.61 -1.57 18.15
C HIS A 122 -5.97 -0.56 19.24
N ASP A 123 -7.00 0.27 19.07
CA ASP A 123 -7.35 1.31 20.05
C ASP A 123 -8.39 0.86 21.12
N SER A 124 -8.86 -0.39 21.10
CA SER A 124 -9.83 -0.90 22.08
C SER A 124 -9.19 -1.65 23.25
N HIS A 125 -7.94 -1.36 23.65
CA HIS A 125 -7.33 -1.89 24.88
C HIS A 125 -7.42 -0.90 26.04
N ASP A 126 -8.48 -1.09 26.84
CA ASP A 126 -8.40 -1.23 28.31
C ASP A 126 -7.92 -0.02 29.11
N ASP A 127 -8.71 1.05 29.17
CA ASP A 127 -8.68 1.95 30.33
C ASP A 127 -9.76 1.55 31.35
N LYS A 128 -9.55 0.40 32.02
CA LYS A 128 -10.13 0.17 33.34
C LYS A 128 -9.27 0.89 34.38
N HIS A 129 -9.40 2.19 34.46
CA HIS A 129 -9.04 2.91 35.69
C HIS A 129 -10.18 2.76 36.70
N SER A 130 -9.96 1.88 37.65
CA SER A 130 -10.64 1.81 38.93
C SER A 130 -10.22 3.06 39.74
N ASP A 131 -11.00 4.11 39.71
CA ASP A 131 -10.90 5.21 40.66
C ASP A 131 -11.72 4.89 41.90
N ASP A 132 -11.04 4.26 42.88
CA ASP A 132 -11.37 4.36 44.30
C ASP A 132 -10.66 5.59 44.86
N HIS A 133 -11.34 6.71 44.97
CA HIS A 133 -10.99 7.79 45.87
C HIS A 133 -12.24 8.41 46.52
N ASP A 134 -12.57 7.82 47.71
CA ASP A 134 -13.23 8.52 48.80
C ASP A 134 -12.35 9.68 49.29
N LYS A 135 -12.98 10.83 49.47
CA LYS A 135 -13.04 11.70 50.64
C LYS A 135 -13.06 13.20 50.35
N ASP A 136 -14.21 13.75 50.76
CA ASP A 136 -14.41 15.00 51.50
C ASP A 136 -13.47 16.20 51.24
N HIS A 137 -14.02 17.23 50.61
CA HIS A 137 -13.79 18.62 51.05
C HIS A 137 -14.98 19.49 50.67
N GLU A 138 -15.74 19.90 51.71
CA GLU A 138 -16.57 21.10 51.67
C GLU A 138 -15.65 22.32 51.62
N GLU A 139 -15.87 23.27 50.69
CA GLU A 139 -15.90 24.70 50.99
C GLU A 139 -16.44 25.55 49.84
N LYS A 140 -17.23 26.54 50.26
CA LYS A 140 -17.95 27.52 49.50
C LYS A 140 -17.06 28.41 48.62
N GLY A 141 -17.49 28.66 47.39
CA GLY A 141 -17.02 29.77 46.56
C GLY A 141 -18.05 30.08 45.47
N GLU A 142 -18.84 31.12 45.71
CA GLU A 142 -19.72 31.68 44.68
C GLU A 142 -18.87 32.31 43.60
N HIS A 143 -18.91 31.76 42.37
CA HIS A 143 -18.42 32.41 41.18
C HIS A 143 -19.53 32.57 40.15
N ASP A 144 -19.91 33.81 39.97
CA ASP A 144 -20.76 34.33 38.92
C ASP A 144 -20.12 34.02 37.57
N HIS A 145 -20.70 33.13 36.77
CA HIS A 145 -20.28 32.87 35.41
C HIS A 145 -21.22 33.54 34.43
N GLU A 146 -20.73 34.61 33.84
CA GLU A 146 -21.32 35.28 32.70
C GLU A 146 -21.57 34.23 31.57
N LYS A 147 -22.82 34.27 31.08
CA LYS A 147 -23.28 33.49 29.94
C LYS A 147 -22.53 33.92 28.69
N HIS A 148 -21.54 33.13 28.27
CA HIS A 148 -21.06 33.18 26.90
C HIS A 148 -22.00 32.37 26.02
N GLU A 149 -22.74 33.11 25.18
CA GLU A 149 -23.48 32.51 24.06
C GLU A 149 -22.45 31.98 23.05
N HIS A 150 -22.23 30.69 23.04
CA HIS A 150 -21.53 30.01 21.95
C HIS A 150 -22.49 29.88 20.79
N GLU A 151 -22.25 30.70 19.76
CA GLU A 151 -22.84 30.45 18.44
C GLU A 151 -22.42 29.06 18.01
N ALA A 152 -23.43 28.21 17.83
CA ALA A 152 -23.25 26.86 17.26
C ALA A 152 -22.79 27.05 15.82
N HIS A 153 -21.48 26.94 15.57
CA HIS A 153 -20.97 26.68 14.26
C HIS A 153 -21.41 25.23 13.92
N GLY A 154 -22.47 25.15 13.10
CA GLY A 154 -22.85 23.91 12.46
C GLY A 154 -21.66 23.46 11.60
N HIS A 155 -20.88 22.52 12.09
CA HIS A 155 -20.08 21.65 11.26
C HIS A 155 -21.09 20.82 10.47
N GLU A 156 -21.36 21.21 9.23
CA GLU A 156 -21.88 20.26 8.26
C GLU A 156 -20.78 19.18 8.19
N GLU A 157 -21.06 18.05 8.85
CA GLU A 157 -20.33 16.82 8.61
C GLU A 157 -20.56 16.51 7.13
N GLN A 158 -19.59 16.92 6.28
CA GLN A 158 -19.44 16.29 5.00
C GLN A 158 -19.15 14.82 5.35
N GLU A 159 -20.21 14.00 5.25
CA GLU A 159 -20.03 12.55 5.06
C GLU A 159 -19.27 12.38 3.75
N GLY A 160 -17.95 12.57 3.80
CA GLY A 160 -17.03 12.11 2.77
C GLY A 160 -17.15 10.60 2.82
N GLU A 161 -17.64 10.00 1.75
CA GLU A 161 -17.56 8.55 1.57
C GLU A 161 -16.09 8.17 1.83
N THR A 162 -15.85 7.49 2.97
CA THR A 162 -14.52 7.00 3.30
C THR A 162 -14.27 5.80 2.42
N HIS A 163 -13.59 6.02 1.29
CA HIS A 163 -13.14 4.93 0.45
C HIS A 163 -11.93 4.28 1.11
N SER A 164 -12.02 3.00 1.35
CA SER A 164 -10.92 2.20 1.91
C SER A 164 -10.46 1.17 0.90
N ASP A 165 -9.14 1.04 0.77
CA ASP A 165 -8.50 0.03 -0.06
C ASP A 165 -7.94 -1.08 0.80
N ILE A 166 -7.76 -2.23 0.16
CA ILE A 166 -6.96 -3.34 0.68
C ILE A 166 -5.79 -3.54 -0.27
N GLU A 167 -4.60 -3.39 0.29
CA GLU A 167 -3.34 -3.64 -0.40
C GLU A 167 -2.73 -4.96 0.09
N ALA A 168 -2.14 -5.73 -0.82
CA ALA A 168 -1.38 -6.91 -0.46
C ALA A 168 -0.08 -7.00 -1.26
N VAL A 169 1.03 -7.23 -0.56
CA VAL A 169 2.35 -7.35 -1.16
C VAL A 169 2.88 -8.75 -0.92
N TYR A 170 3.38 -9.38 -1.99
CA TYR A 170 3.90 -10.74 -1.97
C TYR A 170 5.32 -10.76 -2.52
N HIS A 171 6.15 -11.60 -1.90
CA HIS A 171 7.49 -11.93 -2.37
C HIS A 171 7.54 -13.42 -2.67
N PHE A 172 7.95 -13.76 -3.89
CA PHE A 172 8.18 -15.14 -4.32
C PHE A 172 9.63 -15.30 -4.73
N GLU A 173 10.25 -16.39 -4.36
CA GLU A 173 11.57 -16.79 -4.83
C GLU A 173 11.43 -17.86 -5.91
N CYS A 174 12.10 -17.66 -7.05
CA CYS A 174 12.03 -18.55 -8.22
C CYS A 174 13.38 -19.24 -8.45
N ASP A 175 13.40 -20.58 -8.45
CA ASP A 175 14.62 -21.36 -8.72
C ASP A 175 15.17 -21.13 -10.14
N GLN A 176 14.32 -20.82 -11.11
CA GLN A 176 14.66 -20.62 -12.50
C GLN A 176 13.91 -19.43 -13.10
N PRO A 177 14.25 -18.19 -12.68
CA PRO A 177 13.52 -16.98 -13.08
C PRO A 177 13.47 -16.76 -14.60
N ALA A 178 14.53 -17.11 -15.32
CA ALA A 178 14.56 -17.04 -16.79
C ALA A 178 13.52 -17.92 -17.49
N LYS A 179 12.88 -18.83 -16.77
CA LYS A 179 11.78 -19.65 -17.28
C LYS A 179 10.40 -19.14 -16.89
N LEU A 180 10.32 -18.00 -16.22
CA LEU A 180 9.05 -17.37 -15.89
C LEU A 180 8.38 -16.85 -17.16
N THR A 181 7.22 -17.41 -17.51
CA THR A 181 6.52 -17.11 -18.76
C THR A 181 5.06 -16.77 -18.59
N GLN A 182 4.48 -17.09 -17.43
CA GLN A 182 3.08 -16.81 -17.15
C GLN A 182 2.75 -16.82 -15.67
N LEU A 183 1.69 -16.11 -15.34
CA LEU A 183 1.00 -16.10 -14.05
C LEU A 183 -0.46 -16.45 -14.29
N THR A 184 -1.00 -17.41 -13.54
CA THR A 184 -2.45 -17.65 -13.41
C THR A 184 -2.92 -17.05 -12.10
N VAL A 185 -4.04 -16.33 -12.13
CA VAL A 185 -4.58 -15.57 -10.99
C VAL A 185 -5.94 -16.16 -10.59
N GLU A 186 -6.06 -16.63 -9.33
CA GLU A 186 -7.28 -17.22 -8.77
C GLU A 186 -8.08 -16.23 -7.90
N LEU A 187 -7.77 -14.94 -7.98
CA LEU A 187 -8.43 -13.88 -7.20
C LEU A 187 -9.95 -13.82 -7.43
N PHE A 188 -10.42 -14.06 -8.65
CA PHE A 188 -11.83 -14.00 -9.02
C PHE A 188 -12.70 -15.06 -8.35
N GLU A 189 -12.11 -16.22 -8.00
CA GLU A 189 -12.79 -17.26 -7.24
C GLU A 189 -12.86 -16.88 -5.75
N ALA A 190 -11.75 -16.35 -5.22
CA ALA A 190 -11.67 -15.92 -3.83
C ALA A 190 -12.53 -14.67 -3.55
N PHE A 191 -12.58 -13.74 -4.50
CA PHE A 191 -13.25 -12.43 -4.38
C PHE A 191 -14.12 -12.16 -5.61
N PRO A 192 -15.34 -12.74 -5.66
CA PRO A 192 -16.21 -12.69 -6.84
C PRO A 192 -16.72 -11.29 -7.21
N ALA A 193 -16.62 -10.30 -6.30
CA ALA A 193 -16.96 -8.91 -6.60
C ALA A 193 -15.87 -8.20 -7.41
N THR A 194 -14.68 -8.79 -7.55
CA THR A 194 -13.66 -8.34 -8.50
C THR A 194 -14.03 -8.87 -9.89
N GLU A 195 -14.36 -7.98 -10.81
CA GLU A 195 -14.78 -8.32 -12.17
C GLU A 195 -13.61 -8.23 -13.17
N GLU A 196 -12.69 -7.29 -12.91
CA GLU A 196 -11.54 -6.97 -13.75
C GLU A 196 -10.28 -6.78 -12.91
N LEU A 197 -9.15 -7.29 -13.40
CA LEU A 197 -7.84 -7.10 -12.81
C LEU A 197 -6.87 -6.53 -13.85
N ASN A 198 -6.43 -5.31 -13.61
CA ASN A 198 -5.45 -4.62 -14.45
C ASN A 198 -4.03 -5.03 -14.04
N VAL A 199 -3.44 -5.93 -14.80
CA VAL A 199 -2.08 -6.44 -14.55
C VAL A 199 -1.06 -5.59 -15.31
N GLN A 200 -0.05 -5.10 -14.59
CA GLN A 200 1.17 -4.51 -15.16
C GLN A 200 2.36 -5.36 -14.75
N TYR A 201 3.32 -5.58 -15.66
CA TYR A 201 4.49 -6.38 -15.34
C TYR A 201 5.78 -5.82 -15.93
N VAL A 202 6.87 -6.05 -15.19
CA VAL A 202 8.25 -5.84 -15.63
C VAL A 202 9.04 -7.10 -15.31
N ILE A 203 9.45 -7.84 -16.34
CA ILE A 203 10.18 -9.10 -16.22
C ILE A 203 11.42 -9.01 -17.09
N GLU A 204 12.61 -8.93 -16.47
CA GLU A 204 13.89 -8.72 -17.15
C GLU A 204 13.86 -7.46 -18.05
N SER A 205 13.85 -7.66 -19.37
CA SER A 205 13.77 -6.57 -20.36
C SER A 205 12.38 -6.41 -20.98
N LYS A 206 11.42 -7.19 -20.54
CA LYS A 206 10.03 -7.16 -21.03
C LYS A 206 9.16 -6.39 -20.05
N GLN A 207 8.29 -5.57 -20.59
CA GLN A 207 7.24 -4.92 -19.83
C GLN A 207 5.93 -4.98 -20.60
N GLY A 208 4.83 -5.00 -19.91
CA GLY A 208 3.53 -5.02 -20.54
C GLY A 208 2.39 -4.81 -19.56
N ALA A 209 1.19 -4.80 -20.12
CA ALA A 209 -0.04 -4.75 -19.36
C ALA A 209 -1.04 -5.73 -19.95
N LYS A 210 -1.91 -6.28 -19.11
CA LYS A 210 -3.01 -7.14 -19.50
C LYS A 210 -4.18 -6.96 -18.57
N GLU A 211 -5.37 -6.90 -19.12
CA GLU A 211 -6.62 -7.00 -18.39
C GLU A 211 -7.00 -8.48 -18.24
N LEU A 212 -7.27 -8.91 -17.03
CA LEU A 212 -7.74 -10.25 -16.68
C LEU A 212 -9.18 -10.17 -16.18
N THR A 213 -9.91 -11.25 -16.38
CA THR A 213 -11.28 -11.43 -15.90
C THR A 213 -11.46 -12.87 -15.42
N ALA A 214 -12.58 -13.19 -14.78
CA ALA A 214 -12.89 -14.56 -14.36
C ALA A 214 -12.87 -15.59 -15.51
N LYS A 215 -12.94 -15.17 -16.78
CA LYS A 215 -12.88 -16.04 -17.97
C LYS A 215 -11.49 -16.11 -18.61
N ASP A 216 -10.64 -15.14 -18.36
CA ASP A 216 -9.25 -15.07 -18.85
C ASP A 216 -8.34 -14.67 -17.68
N GLN A 217 -7.87 -15.66 -16.94
CA GLN A 217 -7.12 -15.52 -15.69
C GLN A 217 -5.60 -15.64 -15.88
N VAL A 218 -5.08 -15.69 -17.12
CA VAL A 218 -3.67 -15.95 -17.38
C VAL A 218 -2.98 -14.76 -18.00
N ALA A 219 -2.02 -14.18 -17.28
CA ALA A 219 -1.05 -13.23 -17.83
C ALA A 219 0.16 -13.98 -18.40
N LYS A 220 0.53 -13.73 -19.67
CA LYS A 220 1.72 -14.28 -20.33
C LYS A 220 2.75 -13.20 -20.55
N PHE A 221 4.02 -13.50 -20.31
CA PHE A 221 5.16 -12.58 -20.32
C PHE A 221 6.11 -12.77 -21.49
#